data_c4cb390f6d31570bee6ff3f5c9804ce8
#
_entry.id   c4cb390f6d31570bee6ff3f5c9804ce8
#
_cell.length_a   1.000
_cell.length_b   1.000
_cell.length_c   1.000
_cell.angle_alpha   90.00
_cell.angle_beta   90.00
_cell.angle_gamma   90.00
#
_symmetry.space_group_name_H-M   'P 1'
#
loop_
_entity.id
_entity.type
_entity.pdbx_description
1 polymer ?
#
loop_
_entity_poly.entity_id
_entity_poly.type
_entity_poly.pdbx_seq_one_letter_code
_entity_poly.pdbx_strand_id
1 'polypeptide(L)'
;NYGSAVTPFYTNLALWVGGFVLIAIYKLEVDREGIRRITATQAYLGRWLLLVTIGFLQAVIATIGDLVLGIQCEHPLLFILAGIFCSFVYINIIYALAVAFRHIGKAIAVILVIVQIPGASGLYPIEMMPNFFRELHPWLPFTYGINAMRGPIAGLYANHYWLDMLHLFWYLPAALFVGLVIRRYAMNLNALFDRRLGDTDLMITEHNSMVNEQVSLNSVFRTVSDSKELRDIIAHRAHRFFARYPKMIVAGLALLTVLPFVFLVLLFVTQEKIAMLTSWILSIILIDAYLIVVEYAREAYAMQLGVSAMSADAVSYTHLRAHETTLHL
;
A
#
# COMPACT_ATOMS: atom_id res chain seq x y z
N ASN A 1 -16.54 10.22 28.04
CA ASN A 1 -15.21 9.63 28.02
C ASN A 1 -14.38 10.26 26.92
N TYR A 2 -13.19 10.81 27.25
CA TYR A 2 -12.33 11.52 26.28
C TYR A 2 -11.95 10.63 25.10
N GLY A 3 -11.67 9.34 25.35
CA GLY A 3 -11.35 8.37 24.31
C GLY A 3 -12.42 8.29 23.23
N SER A 4 -13.69 8.17 23.61
CA SER A 4 -14.81 8.11 22.66
C SER A 4 -14.97 9.42 21.85
N ALA A 5 -14.65 10.57 22.44
CA ALA A 5 -14.76 11.86 21.76
C ALA A 5 -13.70 12.06 20.65
N VAL A 6 -12.49 11.50 20.82
CA VAL A 6 -11.40 11.65 19.84
C VAL A 6 -11.32 10.49 18.83
N THR A 7 -12.00 9.39 19.09
CA THR A 7 -12.01 8.21 18.20
C THR A 7 -12.36 8.56 16.75
N PRO A 8 -13.39 9.38 16.44
CA PRO A 8 -13.71 9.71 15.05
C PRO A 8 -12.52 10.26 14.28
N PHE A 9 -11.67 11.05 14.94
CA PHE A 9 -10.47 11.59 14.33
C PHE A 9 -9.44 10.49 14.02
N TYR A 10 -9.11 9.65 15.01
CA TYR A 10 -8.10 8.60 14.83
C TYR A 10 -8.55 7.53 13.84
N THR A 11 -9.84 7.17 13.85
CA THR A 11 -10.38 6.22 12.87
C THR A 11 -10.31 6.79 11.45
N ASN A 12 -10.72 8.05 11.23
CA ASN A 12 -10.57 8.68 9.92
C ASN A 12 -9.11 8.77 9.47
N LEU A 13 -8.20 9.11 10.38
CA LEU A 13 -6.76 9.13 10.10
C LEU A 13 -6.24 7.73 9.70
N ALA A 14 -6.63 6.70 10.44
CA ALA A 14 -6.25 5.31 10.15
C ALA A 14 -6.78 4.85 8.79
N LEU A 15 -8.02 5.20 8.43
CA LEU A 15 -8.62 4.88 7.13
C LEU A 15 -7.91 5.59 5.97
N TRP A 16 -7.52 6.85 6.15
CA TRP A 16 -6.76 7.58 5.12
C TRP A 16 -5.35 7.01 4.95
N VAL A 17 -4.62 6.85 6.06
CA VAL A 17 -3.25 6.31 6.03
C VAL A 17 -3.24 4.91 5.45
N GLY A 18 -4.18 4.05 5.84
CA GLY A 18 -4.31 2.71 5.29
C GLY A 18 -4.61 2.71 3.79
N GLY A 19 -5.53 3.58 3.32
CA GLY A 19 -5.77 3.78 1.89
C GLY A 19 -4.52 4.27 1.14
N PHE A 20 -3.73 5.16 1.76
CA PHE A 20 -2.45 5.62 1.20
C PHE A 20 -1.41 4.49 1.12
N VAL A 21 -1.28 3.68 2.17
CA VAL A 21 -0.36 2.52 2.21
C VAL A 21 -0.71 1.51 1.12
N LEU A 22 -1.99 1.21 0.90
CA LEU A 22 -2.42 0.35 -0.20
C LEU A 22 -1.90 0.85 -1.56
N ILE A 23 -2.02 2.15 -1.81
CA ILE A 23 -1.58 2.77 -3.07
C ILE A 23 -0.04 2.88 -3.15
N ALA A 24 0.66 2.92 -2.02
CA ALA A 24 2.11 2.89 -2.00
C ALA A 24 2.68 1.50 -2.34
N ILE A 25 2.03 0.44 -1.84
CA ILE A 25 2.50 -0.95 -1.98
C ILE A 25 2.07 -1.55 -3.33
N TYR A 26 0.81 -1.35 -3.73
CA TYR A 26 0.30 -1.97 -4.96
C TYR A 26 0.67 -1.18 -6.21
N LYS A 27 1.03 -1.89 -7.29
CA LYS A 27 1.20 -1.29 -8.61
C LYS A 27 -0.12 -0.64 -9.04
N LEU A 28 -0.08 0.64 -9.41
CA LEU A 28 -1.25 1.39 -9.86
C LEU A 28 -1.69 0.97 -11.28
N GLU A 29 -0.75 0.54 -12.10
CA GLU A 29 -1.00 0.08 -13.45
C GLU A 29 -1.25 -1.43 -13.47
N VAL A 30 -2.20 -1.87 -14.30
CA VAL A 30 -2.46 -3.28 -14.53
C VAL A 30 -1.49 -3.78 -15.59
N ASP A 31 -0.74 -4.85 -15.30
CA ASP A 31 0.09 -5.52 -16.29
C ASP A 31 -0.79 -6.05 -17.42
N ARG A 32 -0.44 -5.69 -18.64
CA ARG A 32 -1.20 -6.05 -19.85
C ARG A 32 -0.72 -7.34 -20.49
N GLU A 33 0.29 -7.98 -19.91
CA GLU A 33 0.84 -9.23 -20.44
C GLU A 33 -0.21 -10.34 -20.36
N GLY A 34 -0.51 -10.92 -21.51
CA GLY A 34 -1.45 -12.05 -21.63
C GLY A 34 -2.93 -11.68 -21.83
N ILE A 35 -3.34 -10.42 -21.75
CA ILE A 35 -4.75 -10.03 -21.95
C ILE A 35 -4.90 -9.24 -23.27
N ARG A 36 -5.52 -9.88 -24.25
CA ARG A 36 -5.81 -9.27 -25.55
C ARG A 36 -6.94 -8.24 -25.46
N ARG A 37 -6.71 -6.95 -25.35
CA ARG A 37 -7.68 -5.85 -25.41
C ARG A 37 -8.33 -5.47 -24.06
N ILE A 38 -7.56 -4.83 -23.18
CA ILE A 38 -8.13 -4.08 -22.05
C ILE A 38 -8.18 -2.60 -22.42
N THR A 39 -9.34 -1.95 -22.22
CA THR A 39 -9.44 -0.50 -22.30
C THR A 39 -8.83 0.15 -21.05
N ALA A 40 -8.36 1.41 -21.18
CA ALA A 40 -7.80 2.14 -20.05
C ALA A 40 -8.78 2.28 -18.86
N THR A 41 -10.07 2.39 -19.16
CA THR A 41 -11.14 2.47 -18.16
C THR A 41 -11.34 1.13 -17.44
N GLN A 42 -11.30 0.01 -18.17
CA GLN A 42 -11.40 -1.33 -17.54
C GLN A 42 -10.21 -1.62 -16.62
N ALA A 43 -9.00 -1.25 -17.02
CA ALA A 43 -7.81 -1.38 -16.18
C ALA A 43 -7.93 -0.50 -14.92
N TYR A 44 -8.42 0.74 -15.04
CA TYR A 44 -8.69 1.62 -13.91
C TYR A 44 -9.70 1.01 -12.94
N LEU A 45 -10.85 0.56 -13.44
CA LEU A 45 -11.92 0.00 -12.61
C LEU A 45 -11.53 -1.33 -11.95
N GLY A 46 -10.77 -2.18 -12.65
CA GLY A 46 -10.29 -3.43 -12.07
C GLY A 46 -9.36 -3.21 -10.87
N ARG A 47 -8.42 -2.28 -10.97
CA ARG A 47 -7.54 -1.93 -9.84
C ARG A 47 -8.30 -1.19 -8.74
N TRP A 48 -9.19 -0.30 -9.12
CA TRP A 48 -10.09 0.40 -8.21
C TRP A 48 -10.91 -0.57 -7.35
N LEU A 49 -11.52 -1.58 -7.96
CA LEU A 49 -12.32 -2.56 -7.25
C LEU A 49 -11.50 -3.33 -6.20
N LEU A 50 -10.27 -3.72 -6.54
CA LEU A 50 -9.35 -4.36 -5.60
C LEU A 50 -9.10 -3.46 -4.38
N LEU A 51 -8.71 -2.20 -4.61
CA LEU A 51 -8.39 -1.26 -3.53
C LEU A 51 -9.60 -0.95 -2.66
N VAL A 52 -10.77 -0.75 -3.27
CA VAL A 52 -12.03 -0.51 -2.54
C VAL A 52 -12.43 -1.74 -1.70
N THR A 53 -12.23 -2.95 -2.21
CA THR A 53 -12.54 -4.17 -1.46
C THR A 53 -11.65 -4.30 -0.22
N ILE A 54 -10.34 -4.07 -0.37
CA ILE A 54 -9.40 -4.11 0.76
C ILE A 54 -9.72 -2.99 1.76
N GLY A 55 -10.01 -1.78 1.28
CA GLY A 55 -10.38 -0.65 2.13
C GLY A 55 -11.72 -0.84 2.84
N PHE A 56 -12.67 -1.55 2.24
CA PHE A 56 -13.90 -1.96 2.91
C PHE A 56 -13.59 -2.89 4.10
N LEU A 57 -12.75 -3.91 3.89
CA LEU A 57 -12.33 -4.80 4.97
C LEU A 57 -11.59 -4.05 6.08
N GLN A 58 -10.69 -3.14 5.71
CA GLN A 58 -9.98 -2.29 6.66
C GLN A 58 -10.95 -1.44 7.49
N ALA A 59 -11.95 -0.82 6.87
CA ALA A 59 -12.92 0.02 7.56
C ALA A 59 -13.77 -0.78 8.54
N VAL A 60 -14.21 -1.98 8.14
CA VAL A 60 -14.98 -2.88 9.00
C VAL A 60 -14.15 -3.31 10.21
N ILE A 61 -12.89 -3.70 10.00
CA ILE A 61 -11.98 -4.10 11.07
C ILE A 61 -11.71 -2.92 12.03
N ALA A 62 -11.42 -1.73 11.50
CA ALA A 62 -11.14 -0.56 12.31
C ALA A 62 -12.35 -0.15 13.17
N THR A 63 -13.52 -0.01 12.57
CA THR A 63 -14.72 0.43 13.28
C THR A 63 -15.24 -0.61 14.28
N ILE A 64 -15.20 -1.89 13.95
CA ILE A 64 -15.53 -2.96 14.89
C ILE A 64 -14.49 -3.00 16.00
N GLY A 65 -13.21 -2.85 15.68
CA GLY A 65 -12.12 -2.77 16.65
C GLY A 65 -12.34 -1.64 17.67
N ASP A 66 -12.72 -0.46 17.21
CA ASP A 66 -13.05 0.68 18.07
C ASP A 66 -14.18 0.33 19.05
N LEU A 67 -15.25 -0.29 18.56
CA LEU A 67 -16.39 -0.73 19.38
C LEU A 67 -15.97 -1.78 20.43
N VAL A 68 -15.14 -2.74 20.03
CA VAL A 68 -14.58 -3.79 20.90
C VAL A 68 -13.69 -3.20 21.99
N LEU A 69 -12.91 -2.18 21.68
CA LEU A 69 -12.08 -1.45 22.63
C LEU A 69 -12.90 -0.64 23.64
N GLY A 70 -14.22 -0.61 23.50
CA GLY A 70 -15.14 -0.05 24.50
C GLY A 70 -15.47 1.42 24.29
N ILE A 71 -15.52 1.86 23.04
CA ILE A 71 -16.07 3.19 22.73
C ILE A 71 -17.54 3.22 23.11
N GLN A 72 -17.94 4.27 23.80
CA GLN A 72 -19.34 4.54 24.07
C GLN A 72 -20.02 5.00 22.77
N CYS A 73 -20.80 4.15 22.17
CA CYS A 73 -21.50 4.42 20.91
C CYS A 73 -22.98 4.08 21.05
N GLU A 74 -23.83 5.04 20.79
CA GLU A 74 -25.29 4.88 20.89
C GLU A 74 -25.86 4.10 19.71
N HIS A 75 -25.28 4.34 18.50
CA HIS A 75 -25.71 3.66 17.26
C HIS A 75 -24.54 2.96 16.54
N PRO A 76 -24.12 1.76 17.01
CA PRO A 76 -22.93 1.07 16.47
C PRO A 76 -22.99 0.80 14.96
N LEU A 77 -24.16 0.44 14.43
CA LEU A 77 -24.31 0.15 13.00
C LEU A 77 -24.08 1.39 12.12
N LEU A 78 -24.56 2.56 12.56
CA LEU A 78 -24.34 3.80 11.83
C LEU A 78 -22.88 4.27 11.90
N PHE A 79 -22.20 3.97 13.02
CA PHE A 79 -20.77 4.23 13.16
C PHE A 79 -19.95 3.38 12.15
N ILE A 80 -20.24 2.08 12.05
CA ILE A 80 -19.59 1.19 11.08
C ILE A 80 -19.90 1.66 9.64
N LEU A 81 -21.15 2.02 9.35
CA LEU A 81 -21.55 2.51 8.03
C LEU A 81 -20.80 3.81 7.65
N ALA A 82 -20.67 4.74 8.58
CA ALA A 82 -19.89 5.96 8.39
C ALA A 82 -18.42 5.64 8.07
N GLY A 83 -17.80 4.71 8.81
CA GLY A 83 -16.42 4.29 8.58
C GLY A 83 -16.21 3.65 7.20
N ILE A 84 -17.10 2.77 6.79
CA ILE A 84 -17.08 2.15 5.45
C ILE A 84 -17.17 3.21 4.38
N PHE A 85 -18.08 4.16 4.53
CA PHE A 85 -18.28 5.21 3.54
C PHE A 85 -17.09 6.19 3.50
N CYS A 86 -16.54 6.58 4.65
CA CYS A 86 -15.31 7.38 4.72
C CYS A 86 -14.15 6.70 4.00
N SER A 87 -13.90 5.41 4.29
CA SER A 87 -12.85 4.65 3.62
C SER A 87 -13.06 4.61 2.11
N PHE A 88 -14.28 4.36 1.67
CA PHE A 88 -14.64 4.37 0.26
C PHE A 88 -14.31 5.71 -0.42
N VAL A 89 -14.68 6.83 0.19
CA VAL A 89 -14.39 8.17 -0.34
C VAL A 89 -12.88 8.45 -0.34
N TYR A 90 -12.17 8.14 0.73
CA TYR A 90 -10.75 8.41 0.87
C TYR A 90 -9.92 7.63 -0.15
N ILE A 91 -10.20 6.35 -0.32
CA ILE A 91 -9.53 5.53 -1.34
C ILE A 91 -9.78 6.10 -2.74
N ASN A 92 -11.00 6.55 -3.05
CA ASN A 92 -11.29 7.17 -4.33
C ASN A 92 -10.45 8.43 -4.56
N ILE A 93 -10.35 9.32 -3.56
CA ILE A 93 -9.54 10.55 -3.65
C ILE A 93 -8.06 10.19 -3.86
N ILE A 94 -7.50 9.34 -2.99
CA ILE A 94 -6.06 9.01 -3.01
C ILE A 94 -5.71 8.26 -4.30
N TYR A 95 -6.56 7.31 -4.72
CA TYR A 95 -6.35 6.55 -5.95
C TYR A 95 -6.43 7.45 -7.20
N ALA A 96 -7.41 8.33 -7.27
CA ALA A 96 -7.54 9.27 -8.37
C ALA A 96 -6.32 10.19 -8.50
N LEU A 97 -5.83 10.75 -7.38
CA LEU A 97 -4.62 11.57 -7.34
C LEU A 97 -3.38 10.78 -7.78
N ALA A 98 -3.19 9.58 -7.24
CA ALA A 98 -2.04 8.75 -7.54
C ALA A 98 -2.02 8.28 -8.99
N VAL A 99 -3.18 7.94 -9.58
CA VAL A 99 -3.27 7.52 -10.99
C VAL A 99 -3.14 8.70 -11.95
N ALA A 100 -3.67 9.88 -11.60
CA ALA A 100 -3.58 11.07 -12.44
C ALA A 100 -2.18 11.68 -12.45
N PHE A 101 -1.52 11.78 -11.28
CA PHE A 101 -0.27 12.51 -11.10
C PHE A 101 0.90 11.65 -10.64
N ARG A 102 0.76 10.32 -10.56
CA ARG A 102 1.79 9.37 -10.14
C ARG A 102 2.47 9.79 -8.81
N HIS A 103 3.78 10.05 -8.83
CA HIS A 103 4.57 10.44 -7.64
C HIS A 103 4.08 11.75 -7.02
N ILE A 104 3.74 12.74 -7.85
CA ILE A 104 3.19 14.03 -7.39
C ILE A 104 1.84 13.81 -6.69
N GLY A 105 0.99 12.95 -7.23
CA GLY A 105 -0.31 12.62 -6.64
C GLY A 105 -0.20 11.95 -5.28
N LYS A 106 0.78 11.07 -5.10
CA LYS A 106 1.10 10.47 -3.78
C LYS A 106 1.55 11.55 -2.80
N ALA A 107 2.42 12.48 -3.22
CA ALA A 107 2.87 13.59 -2.37
C ALA A 107 1.70 14.51 -1.98
N ILE A 108 0.79 14.84 -2.91
CA ILE A 108 -0.41 15.62 -2.62
C ILE A 108 -1.29 14.91 -1.58
N ALA A 109 -1.47 13.58 -1.68
CA ALA A 109 -2.26 12.83 -0.72
C ALA A 109 -1.66 12.87 0.70
N VAL A 110 -0.32 12.90 0.83
CA VAL A 110 0.38 13.11 2.11
C VAL A 110 0.20 14.54 2.61
N ILE A 111 0.35 15.54 1.76
CA ILE A 111 0.13 16.95 2.14
C ILE A 111 -1.32 17.15 2.61
N LEU A 112 -2.28 16.54 1.91
CA LEU A 112 -3.69 16.62 2.31
C LEU A 112 -3.93 16.08 3.71
N VAL A 113 -3.37 14.92 4.08
CA VAL A 113 -3.58 14.39 5.44
C VAL A 113 -2.92 15.29 6.50
N ILE A 114 -1.73 15.83 6.21
CA ILE A 114 -1.05 16.75 7.15
C ILE A 114 -1.91 17.99 7.40
N VAL A 115 -2.52 18.54 6.37
CA VAL A 115 -3.40 19.73 6.47
C VAL A 115 -4.74 19.39 7.13
N GLN A 116 -5.27 18.19 6.93
CA GLN A 116 -6.51 17.72 7.54
C GLN A 116 -6.40 17.54 9.06
N ILE A 117 -5.22 17.21 9.59
CA ILE A 117 -5.03 17.01 11.03
C ILE A 117 -5.46 18.26 11.84
N PRO A 118 -4.92 19.46 11.60
CA PRO A 118 -5.38 20.66 12.28
C PRO A 118 -6.69 21.23 11.72
N GLY A 119 -6.97 21.01 10.43
CA GLY A 119 -8.07 21.67 9.73
C GLY A 119 -9.43 21.01 9.92
N ALA A 120 -9.52 19.75 10.34
CA ALA A 120 -10.78 19.03 10.40
C ALA A 120 -11.49 19.06 11.77
N SER A 121 -11.02 19.84 12.73
CA SER A 121 -11.63 19.94 14.09
C SER A 121 -11.77 18.59 14.81
N GLY A 122 -10.81 17.70 14.58
CA GLY A 122 -10.84 16.35 15.15
C GLY A 122 -10.41 16.29 16.61
N LEU A 123 -9.33 16.98 16.95
CA LEU A 123 -8.72 17.03 18.29
C LEU A 123 -9.07 18.33 19.02
N TYR A 124 -9.08 19.43 18.32
CA TYR A 124 -9.34 20.77 18.88
C TYR A 124 -10.48 21.45 18.11
N PRO A 125 -11.29 22.28 18.79
CA PRO A 125 -12.29 23.10 18.12
C PRO A 125 -11.66 23.99 17.06
N ILE A 126 -12.33 24.15 15.91
CA ILE A 126 -11.80 24.92 14.77
C ILE A 126 -11.60 26.40 15.11
N GLU A 127 -12.33 26.90 16.11
CA GLU A 127 -12.24 28.28 16.60
C GLU A 127 -10.89 28.59 17.23
N MET A 128 -10.18 27.57 17.71
CA MET A 128 -8.84 27.69 18.30
C MET A 128 -7.73 27.69 17.22
N MET A 129 -8.07 27.36 15.98
CA MET A 129 -7.10 27.26 14.88
C MET A 129 -6.93 28.62 14.17
N PRO A 130 -5.74 28.85 13.54
CA PRO A 130 -5.50 30.00 12.67
C PRO A 130 -6.58 30.15 11.59
N ASN A 131 -6.83 31.38 11.13
CA ASN A 131 -7.86 31.69 10.13
C ASN A 131 -7.73 30.83 8.87
N PHE A 132 -6.52 30.54 8.43
CA PHE A 132 -6.25 29.66 7.28
C PHE A 132 -6.97 28.29 7.41
N PHE A 133 -6.88 27.64 8.56
CA PHE A 133 -7.54 26.34 8.77
C PHE A 133 -9.06 26.47 8.89
N ARG A 134 -9.56 27.59 9.44
CA ARG A 134 -11.00 27.86 9.51
C ARG A 134 -11.64 28.01 8.12
N GLU A 135 -10.96 28.69 7.20
CA GLU A 135 -11.41 28.86 5.82
C GLU A 135 -11.32 27.54 5.03
N LEU A 136 -10.30 26.72 5.34
CA LEU A 136 -10.09 25.44 4.68
C LEU A 136 -11.02 24.34 5.21
N HIS A 137 -11.47 24.43 6.45
CA HIS A 137 -12.28 23.43 7.16
C HIS A 137 -13.46 22.87 6.33
N PRO A 138 -14.31 23.68 5.65
CA PRO A 138 -15.42 23.16 4.87
C PRO A 138 -15.00 22.43 3.58
N TRP A 139 -13.74 22.52 3.18
CA TRP A 139 -13.22 21.86 1.99
C TRP A 139 -12.51 20.53 2.28
N LEU A 140 -12.39 20.18 3.55
CA LEU A 140 -11.66 18.99 3.96
C LEU A 140 -12.60 17.79 4.14
N PRO A 141 -12.32 16.63 3.50
CA PRO A 141 -13.16 15.44 3.65
C PRO A 141 -13.20 14.90 5.09
N PHE A 142 -12.13 15.08 5.88
CA PHE A 142 -12.12 14.67 7.29
C PHE A 142 -13.14 15.40 8.14
N THR A 143 -13.43 16.66 7.85
CA THR A 143 -14.46 17.45 8.54
C THR A 143 -15.79 16.70 8.58
N TYR A 144 -16.24 16.26 7.44
CA TYR A 144 -17.50 15.54 7.30
C TYR A 144 -17.42 14.10 7.80
N GLY A 145 -16.27 13.42 7.58
CA GLY A 145 -16.05 12.07 8.10
C GLY A 145 -16.07 12.02 9.62
N ILE A 146 -15.40 12.95 10.28
CA ILE A 146 -15.37 13.06 11.75
C ILE A 146 -16.77 13.38 12.28
N ASN A 147 -17.47 14.32 11.67
CA ASN A 147 -18.84 14.71 12.09
C ASN A 147 -19.83 13.55 11.89
N ALA A 148 -19.76 12.86 10.75
CA ALA A 148 -20.58 11.68 10.48
C ALA A 148 -20.36 10.56 11.50
N MET A 149 -19.13 10.39 12.00
CA MET A 149 -18.85 9.41 13.05
C MET A 149 -19.21 9.87 14.46
N ARG A 150 -19.19 11.19 14.74
CA ARG A 150 -19.59 11.77 16.03
C ARG A 150 -21.08 11.57 16.32
N GLY A 151 -21.93 11.69 15.32
CA GLY A 151 -23.37 11.51 15.48
C GLY A 151 -23.75 10.16 16.10
N PRO A 152 -23.33 9.02 15.56
CA PRO A 152 -23.57 7.71 16.16
C PRO A 152 -22.99 7.49 17.55
N ILE A 153 -21.91 8.18 17.92
CA ILE A 153 -21.26 8.07 19.23
C ILE A 153 -22.05 8.86 20.28
N ALA A 154 -22.37 10.13 19.98
CA ALA A 154 -22.92 11.08 20.94
C ALA A 154 -24.45 11.18 20.94
N GLY A 155 -25.11 10.52 20.01
CA GLY A 155 -26.52 10.63 19.70
C GLY A 155 -26.76 11.43 18.41
N LEU A 156 -27.74 10.99 17.64
CA LEU A 156 -28.11 11.62 16.37
C LEU A 156 -28.84 12.93 16.63
N TYR A 157 -28.29 14.00 16.09
CA TYR A 157 -28.94 15.31 16.12
C TYR A 157 -29.52 15.67 14.76
N ALA A 158 -30.82 15.77 14.67
CA ALA A 158 -31.56 16.08 13.43
C ALA A 158 -31.04 15.22 12.23
N ASN A 159 -30.83 15.83 11.07
CA ASN A 159 -30.35 15.18 9.85
C ASN A 159 -28.84 15.37 9.61
N HIS A 160 -28.06 15.83 10.60
CA HIS A 160 -26.64 16.17 10.39
C HIS A 160 -25.82 14.96 9.91
N TYR A 161 -26.06 13.76 10.43
CA TYR A 161 -25.41 12.55 9.96
C TYR A 161 -25.53 12.35 8.45
N TRP A 162 -26.75 12.45 7.92
CA TRP A 162 -27.01 12.25 6.49
C TRP A 162 -26.51 13.42 5.64
N LEU A 163 -26.50 14.63 6.16
CA LEU A 163 -25.92 15.80 5.50
C LEU A 163 -24.41 15.68 5.37
N ASP A 164 -23.73 15.23 6.41
CA ASP A 164 -22.27 14.99 6.37
C ASP A 164 -21.92 13.86 5.41
N MET A 165 -22.70 12.78 5.38
CA MET A 165 -22.56 11.70 4.39
C MET A 165 -22.79 12.21 2.96
N LEU A 166 -23.75 13.11 2.76
CA LEU A 166 -24.00 13.73 1.46
C LEU A 166 -22.83 14.64 1.03
N HIS A 167 -22.27 15.42 1.95
CA HIS A 167 -21.07 16.22 1.65
C HIS A 167 -19.89 15.34 1.26
N LEU A 168 -19.66 14.23 1.98
CA LEU A 168 -18.65 13.25 1.60
C LEU A 168 -18.91 12.64 0.21
N PHE A 169 -20.16 12.40 -0.15
CA PHE A 169 -20.52 11.87 -1.46
C PHE A 169 -20.06 12.78 -2.61
N TRP A 170 -20.08 14.11 -2.42
CA TRP A 170 -19.65 15.06 -3.45
C TRP A 170 -18.17 14.99 -3.80
N TYR A 171 -17.32 14.40 -2.97
CA TYR A 171 -15.91 14.14 -3.31
C TYR A 171 -15.77 13.01 -4.34
N LEU A 172 -16.74 12.09 -4.46
CA LEU A 172 -16.67 10.98 -5.41
C LEU A 172 -16.69 11.45 -6.88
N PRO A 173 -17.65 12.27 -7.32
CA PRO A 173 -17.62 12.82 -8.68
C PRO A 173 -16.33 13.58 -8.98
N ALA A 174 -15.83 14.37 -8.01
CA ALA A 174 -14.58 15.11 -8.16
C ALA A 174 -13.38 14.15 -8.31
N ALA A 175 -13.29 13.12 -7.48
CA ALA A 175 -12.24 12.09 -7.58
C ALA A 175 -12.32 11.33 -8.91
N LEU A 176 -13.50 10.91 -9.34
CA LEU A 176 -13.70 10.24 -10.63
C LEU A 176 -13.30 11.13 -11.81
N PHE A 177 -13.65 12.41 -11.74
CA PHE A 177 -13.24 13.39 -12.76
C PHE A 177 -11.72 13.51 -12.84
N VAL A 178 -11.03 13.61 -11.71
CA VAL A 178 -9.56 13.63 -11.65
C VAL A 178 -8.97 12.32 -12.22
N GLY A 179 -9.46 11.16 -11.77
CA GLY A 179 -8.92 9.86 -12.15
C GLY A 179 -9.19 9.44 -13.60
N LEU A 180 -10.30 9.86 -14.20
CA LEU A 180 -10.69 9.45 -15.55
C LEU A 180 -10.41 10.53 -16.61
N VAL A 181 -10.64 11.80 -16.29
CA VAL A 181 -10.53 12.89 -17.26
C VAL A 181 -9.16 13.55 -17.18
N ILE A 182 -8.77 14.04 -16.01
CA ILE A 182 -7.48 14.76 -15.83
C ILE A 182 -6.31 13.85 -16.12
N ARG A 183 -6.37 12.57 -15.78
CA ARG A 183 -5.34 11.58 -16.12
C ARG A 183 -4.90 11.64 -17.58
N ARG A 184 -5.83 11.83 -18.52
CA ARG A 184 -5.51 11.87 -19.97
C ARG A 184 -4.61 13.05 -20.32
N TYR A 185 -4.82 14.18 -19.67
CA TYR A 185 -4.03 15.41 -19.89
C TYR A 185 -2.73 15.42 -19.08
N ALA A 186 -2.75 14.82 -17.90
CA ALA A 186 -1.59 14.75 -17.01
C ALA A 186 -0.49 13.78 -17.50
N MET A 187 -0.79 12.87 -18.43
CA MET A 187 0.19 11.90 -18.95
C MET A 187 1.44 12.56 -19.53
N ASN A 188 1.31 13.67 -20.25
CA ASN A 188 2.45 14.39 -20.82
C ASN A 188 3.29 15.09 -19.73
N LEU A 189 2.64 15.63 -18.70
CA LEU A 189 3.30 16.27 -17.57
C LEU A 189 4.07 15.24 -16.73
N ASN A 190 3.44 14.08 -16.50
CA ASN A 190 4.06 12.97 -15.78
C ASN A 190 5.29 12.42 -16.52
N ALA A 191 5.23 12.29 -17.86
CA ALA A 191 6.37 11.84 -18.66
C ALA A 191 7.55 12.81 -18.59
N LEU A 192 7.27 14.12 -18.58
CA LEU A 192 8.30 15.16 -18.40
C LEU A 192 8.90 15.11 -16.99
N PHE A 193 8.07 14.93 -15.98
CA PHE A 193 8.51 14.85 -14.59
C PHE A 193 9.33 13.58 -14.33
N ASP A 194 8.85 12.42 -14.80
CA ASP A 194 9.55 11.13 -14.68
C ASP A 194 10.91 11.17 -15.42
N ARG A 195 10.97 11.85 -16.58
CA ARG A 195 12.23 12.04 -17.31
C ARG A 195 13.22 12.93 -16.55
N ARG A 196 12.73 14.02 -15.96
CA ARG A 196 13.55 14.92 -15.14
C ARG A 196 14.02 14.27 -13.83
N LEU A 197 13.18 13.43 -13.22
CA LEU A 197 13.56 12.65 -12.04
C LEU A 197 14.57 11.55 -12.38
N GLY A 198 14.41 10.90 -13.53
CA GLY A 198 15.36 9.89 -14.02
C GLY A 198 16.74 10.47 -14.36
N ASP A 199 16.82 11.77 -14.68
CA ASP A 199 18.07 12.50 -14.87
C ASP A 199 18.75 12.89 -13.53
N THR A 200 18.06 12.74 -12.40
CA THR A 200 18.59 12.98 -11.05
C THR A 200 18.79 11.67 -10.33
N ASP A 201 19.98 11.41 -9.79
CA ASP A 201 20.28 10.22 -8.96
C ASP A 201 19.51 10.20 -7.63
N LEU A 202 18.51 11.07 -7.44
CA LEU A 202 17.76 11.25 -6.20
C LEU A 202 16.60 10.27 -6.03
N MET A 203 16.13 9.65 -7.10
CA MET A 203 15.11 8.60 -7.01
C MET A 203 15.63 7.32 -7.63
N ILE A 204 15.56 6.25 -6.83
CA ILE A 204 15.65 4.88 -7.31
C ILE A 204 14.41 4.63 -8.19
N THR A 205 14.50 4.97 -9.47
CA THR A 205 13.52 4.49 -10.44
C THR A 205 13.76 3.00 -10.58
N GLU A 206 12.74 2.18 -10.43
CA GLU A 206 12.81 0.72 -10.53
C GLU A 206 13.56 0.21 -11.77
N HIS A 207 13.72 1.05 -12.80
CA HIS A 207 14.42 0.72 -14.05
C HIS A 207 15.93 1.02 -14.02
N ASN A 208 16.39 2.06 -13.33
CA ASN A 208 17.82 2.43 -13.34
C ASN A 208 18.64 1.75 -12.23
N SER A 209 18.03 1.45 -11.08
CA SER A 209 18.71 0.69 -10.02
C SER A 209 19.03 -0.73 -10.44
N MET A 210 18.14 -1.37 -11.23
CA MET A 210 18.39 -2.72 -11.75
C MET A 210 19.57 -2.77 -12.73
N VAL A 211 19.75 -1.74 -13.56
CA VAL A 211 20.84 -1.72 -14.56
C VAL A 211 22.19 -1.36 -13.91
N ASN A 212 22.22 -0.42 -12.96
CA ASN A 212 23.48 -0.03 -12.30
C ASN A 212 23.93 -1.03 -11.22
N GLU A 213 23.00 -1.61 -10.44
CA GLU A 213 23.34 -2.70 -9.52
C GLU A 213 23.72 -3.98 -10.25
N GLN A 214 23.06 -4.32 -11.36
CA GLN A 214 23.47 -5.47 -12.16
C GLN A 214 24.88 -5.32 -12.75
N VAL A 215 25.26 -4.11 -13.18
CA VAL A 215 26.63 -3.87 -13.70
C VAL A 215 27.66 -3.90 -12.58
N SER A 216 27.38 -3.33 -11.41
CA SER A 216 28.27 -3.33 -10.25
C SER A 216 28.40 -4.73 -9.61
N LEU A 217 27.28 -5.42 -9.39
CA LEU A 217 27.26 -6.78 -8.85
C LEU A 217 27.81 -7.81 -9.85
N ASN A 218 27.50 -7.67 -11.14
CA ASN A 218 28.06 -8.54 -12.18
C ASN A 218 29.59 -8.43 -12.31
N SER A 219 30.17 -7.26 -12.06
CA SER A 219 31.64 -7.09 -12.06
C SER A 219 32.28 -7.78 -10.86
N VAL A 220 31.66 -7.69 -9.68
CA VAL A 220 32.14 -8.37 -8.45
C VAL A 220 31.90 -9.89 -8.53
N PHE A 221 30.74 -10.34 -9.00
CA PHE A 221 30.44 -11.76 -9.16
C PHE A 221 31.24 -12.42 -10.28
N ARG A 222 31.60 -11.72 -11.36
CA ARG A 222 32.48 -12.24 -12.41
C ARG A 222 33.87 -12.61 -11.87
N THR A 223 34.39 -11.85 -10.91
CA THR A 223 35.72 -12.11 -10.30
C THR A 223 35.68 -13.24 -9.28
N VAL A 224 34.53 -13.49 -8.63
CA VAL A 224 34.36 -14.53 -7.60
C VAL A 224 33.82 -15.85 -8.16
N SER A 225 33.10 -15.80 -9.31
CA SER A 225 32.37 -16.96 -9.89
C SER A 225 33.21 -17.86 -10.79
N ASP A 226 34.52 -17.69 -10.84
CA ASP A 226 35.40 -18.53 -11.70
C ASP A 226 35.67 -19.92 -11.15
N SER A 227 35.19 -20.24 -9.94
CA SER A 227 35.29 -21.59 -9.38
C SER A 227 33.99 -22.39 -9.59
N LYS A 228 34.06 -23.49 -10.33
CA LYS A 228 32.94 -24.43 -10.52
C LYS A 228 32.33 -24.89 -9.19
N GLU A 229 33.16 -25.07 -8.16
CA GLU A 229 32.72 -25.42 -6.80
C GLU A 229 31.75 -24.44 -6.18
N LEU A 230 31.97 -23.13 -6.36
CA LEU A 230 31.09 -22.09 -5.78
C LEU A 230 29.71 -22.07 -6.47
N ARG A 231 29.67 -22.32 -7.78
CA ARG A 231 28.42 -22.45 -8.55
C ARG A 231 27.60 -23.64 -8.06
N ASP A 232 28.22 -24.78 -7.87
CA ASP A 232 27.50 -25.99 -7.44
C ASP A 232 26.96 -25.82 -6.01
N ILE A 233 27.70 -25.16 -5.13
CA ILE A 233 27.24 -24.84 -3.77
C ILE A 233 26.04 -23.89 -3.81
N ILE A 234 26.09 -22.83 -4.61
CA ILE A 234 24.99 -21.86 -4.76
C ILE A 234 23.77 -22.54 -5.37
N ALA A 235 23.94 -23.29 -6.45
CA ALA A 235 22.87 -24.02 -7.11
C ALA A 235 22.20 -25.02 -6.16
N HIS A 236 22.98 -25.75 -5.38
CA HIS A 236 22.47 -26.73 -4.42
C HIS A 236 21.72 -26.07 -3.24
N ARG A 237 22.19 -24.91 -2.75
CA ARG A 237 21.47 -24.12 -1.72
C ARG A 237 20.18 -23.53 -2.26
N ALA A 238 20.21 -22.94 -3.45
CA ALA A 238 19.05 -22.39 -4.12
C ALA A 238 17.98 -23.47 -4.37
N HIS A 239 18.37 -24.63 -4.91
CA HIS A 239 17.42 -25.72 -5.13
C HIS A 239 16.73 -26.19 -3.84
N ARG A 240 17.49 -26.33 -2.74
CA ARG A 240 16.91 -26.67 -1.42
C ARG A 240 15.97 -25.59 -0.90
N PHE A 241 16.29 -24.32 -1.13
CA PHE A 241 15.44 -23.20 -0.75
C PHE A 241 14.14 -23.20 -1.57
N PHE A 242 14.21 -23.28 -2.90
CA PHE A 242 13.02 -23.31 -3.77
C PHE A 242 12.11 -24.51 -3.51
N ALA A 243 12.68 -25.67 -3.15
CA ALA A 243 11.87 -26.83 -2.75
C ALA A 243 11.08 -26.60 -1.44
N ARG A 244 11.58 -25.74 -0.53
CA ARG A 244 10.90 -25.39 0.74
C ARG A 244 10.07 -24.13 0.65
N TYR A 245 10.35 -23.26 -0.31
CA TYR A 245 9.70 -21.95 -0.45
C TYR A 245 8.17 -22.01 -0.42
N PRO A 246 7.47 -22.87 -1.18
CA PRO A 246 6.01 -22.94 -1.13
C PRO A 246 5.47 -23.24 0.27
N LYS A 247 6.16 -24.15 1.00
CA LYS A 247 5.77 -24.48 2.39
C LYS A 247 6.00 -23.32 3.34
N MET A 248 7.06 -22.54 3.16
CA MET A 248 7.38 -21.36 3.99
C MET A 248 6.35 -20.25 3.79
N ILE A 249 5.95 -19.99 2.54
CA ILE A 249 4.90 -19.00 2.24
C ILE A 249 3.56 -19.43 2.78
N VAL A 250 3.15 -20.70 2.54
CA VAL A 250 1.87 -21.20 3.06
C VAL A 250 1.85 -21.17 4.59
N ALA A 251 2.94 -21.55 5.25
CA ALA A 251 3.05 -21.48 6.71
C ALA A 251 2.97 -20.03 7.22
N GLY A 252 3.66 -19.08 6.56
CA GLY A 252 3.60 -17.66 6.90
C GLY A 252 2.20 -17.09 6.74
N LEU A 253 1.51 -17.37 5.64
CA LEU A 253 0.13 -16.94 5.40
C LEU A 253 -0.85 -17.58 6.38
N ALA A 254 -0.69 -18.85 6.70
CA ALA A 254 -1.51 -19.54 7.71
C ALA A 254 -1.31 -18.91 9.10
N LEU A 255 -0.05 -18.62 9.48
CA LEU A 255 0.26 -17.91 10.73
C LEU A 255 -0.32 -16.50 10.75
N LEU A 256 -0.25 -15.76 9.64
CA LEU A 256 -0.81 -14.42 9.50
C LEU A 256 -2.35 -14.41 9.67
N THR A 257 -2.99 -15.49 9.32
CA THR A 257 -4.45 -15.62 9.48
C THR A 257 -4.82 -16.12 10.89
N VAL A 258 -4.16 -17.18 11.36
CA VAL A 258 -4.56 -17.88 12.60
C VAL A 258 -4.12 -17.10 13.84
N LEU A 259 -2.88 -16.65 13.90
CA LEU A 259 -2.32 -16.05 15.12
C LEU A 259 -2.97 -14.71 15.48
N PRO A 260 -3.15 -13.76 14.55
CA PRO A 260 -3.90 -12.54 14.84
C PRO A 260 -5.36 -12.81 15.18
N PHE A 261 -5.99 -13.80 14.54
CA PHE A 261 -7.37 -14.19 14.87
C PHE A 261 -7.48 -14.72 16.31
N VAL A 262 -6.54 -15.54 16.74
CA VAL A 262 -6.48 -16.03 18.13
C VAL A 262 -6.34 -14.88 19.13
N PHE A 263 -5.42 -13.92 18.89
CA PHE A 263 -5.28 -12.76 19.77
C PHE A 263 -6.53 -11.86 19.74
N LEU A 264 -7.20 -11.74 18.59
CA LEU A 264 -8.45 -11.01 18.49
C LEU A 264 -9.55 -11.67 19.34
N VAL A 265 -9.68 -13.00 19.32
CA VAL A 265 -10.61 -13.72 20.18
C VAL A 265 -10.24 -13.56 21.66
N LEU A 266 -8.96 -13.66 22.00
CA LEU A 266 -8.47 -13.45 23.36
C LEU A 266 -8.75 -12.04 23.88
N LEU A 267 -8.76 -11.03 23.00
CA LEU A 267 -9.13 -9.65 23.35
C LEU A 267 -10.55 -9.55 23.95
N PHE A 268 -11.48 -10.40 23.49
CA PHE A 268 -12.84 -10.45 24.03
C PHE A 268 -12.94 -11.20 25.36
N VAL A 269 -12.08 -12.20 25.57
CA VAL A 269 -12.18 -13.12 26.72
C VAL A 269 -11.38 -12.60 27.92
N THR A 270 -10.26 -11.91 27.69
CA THR A 270 -9.34 -11.50 28.76
C THR A 270 -9.62 -10.09 29.24
N GLN A 271 -9.26 -9.83 30.50
CA GLN A 271 -9.34 -8.50 31.12
C GLN A 271 -8.19 -7.57 30.67
N GLU A 272 -7.06 -8.15 30.26
CA GLU A 272 -5.83 -7.44 29.86
C GLU A 272 -5.87 -6.99 28.38
N LYS A 273 -6.81 -6.11 28.04
CA LYS A 273 -7.07 -5.68 26.65
C LYS A 273 -5.85 -5.05 25.97
N ILE A 274 -5.07 -4.23 26.71
CA ILE A 274 -3.88 -3.54 26.15
C ILE A 274 -2.79 -4.56 25.81
N ALA A 275 -2.54 -5.55 26.68
CA ALA A 275 -1.55 -6.58 26.44
C ALA A 275 -1.94 -7.46 25.22
N MET A 276 -3.21 -7.80 25.08
CA MET A 276 -3.70 -8.57 23.93
C MET A 276 -3.63 -7.77 22.63
N LEU A 277 -3.96 -6.48 22.65
CA LEU A 277 -3.85 -5.61 21.49
C LEU A 277 -2.39 -5.43 21.04
N THR A 278 -1.47 -5.18 21.97
CA THR A 278 -0.03 -5.09 21.66
C THR A 278 0.50 -6.39 21.12
N SER A 279 0.12 -7.54 21.66
CA SER A 279 0.51 -8.86 21.17
C SER A 279 -0.05 -9.13 19.77
N TRP A 280 -1.27 -8.72 19.50
CA TRP A 280 -1.89 -8.79 18.20
C TRP A 280 -1.10 -8.01 17.14
N ILE A 281 -0.81 -6.74 17.40
CA ILE A 281 -0.01 -5.88 16.51
C ILE A 281 1.39 -6.45 16.30
N LEU A 282 2.06 -6.86 17.38
CA LEU A 282 3.41 -7.41 17.32
C LEU A 282 3.46 -8.70 16.51
N SER A 283 2.44 -9.58 16.65
CA SER A 283 2.36 -10.81 15.87
C SER A 283 2.27 -10.55 14.37
N ILE A 284 1.46 -9.58 13.94
CA ILE A 284 1.35 -9.18 12.54
C ILE A 284 2.70 -8.69 12.02
N ILE A 285 3.34 -7.74 12.73
CA ILE A 285 4.63 -7.16 12.33
C ILE A 285 5.71 -8.26 12.18
N LEU A 286 5.78 -9.20 13.12
CA LEU A 286 6.77 -10.26 13.08
C LEU A 286 6.53 -11.24 11.92
N ILE A 287 5.27 -11.59 11.63
CA ILE A 287 4.93 -12.49 10.53
C ILE A 287 5.18 -11.80 9.18
N ASP A 288 4.81 -10.52 9.05
CA ASP A 288 5.09 -9.75 7.83
C ASP A 288 6.60 -9.61 7.60
N ALA A 289 7.38 -9.32 8.64
CA ALA A 289 8.83 -9.30 8.55
C ALA A 289 9.40 -10.65 8.09
N TYR A 290 8.88 -11.76 8.61
CA TYR A 290 9.26 -13.11 8.16
C TYR A 290 8.95 -13.33 6.67
N LEU A 291 7.74 -12.98 6.22
CA LEU A 291 7.34 -13.12 4.82
C LEU A 291 8.22 -12.27 3.88
N ILE A 292 8.53 -11.03 4.28
CA ILE A 292 9.44 -10.14 3.53
C ILE A 292 10.83 -10.76 3.41
N VAL A 293 11.38 -11.33 4.49
CA VAL A 293 12.71 -11.98 4.47
C VAL A 293 12.70 -13.21 3.55
N VAL A 294 11.63 -14.02 3.58
CA VAL A 294 11.48 -15.18 2.70
C VAL A 294 11.42 -14.76 1.24
N GLU A 295 10.67 -13.70 0.93
CA GLU A 295 10.54 -13.19 -0.43
C GLU A 295 11.85 -12.56 -0.93
N TYR A 296 12.53 -11.77 -0.09
CA TYR A 296 13.85 -11.23 -0.38
C TYR A 296 14.88 -12.34 -0.66
N ALA A 297 14.88 -13.41 0.14
CA ALA A 297 15.75 -14.55 -0.09
C ALA A 297 15.44 -15.25 -1.42
N ARG A 298 14.15 -15.35 -1.81
CA ARG A 298 13.75 -15.88 -3.12
C ARG A 298 14.34 -15.07 -4.27
N GLU A 299 14.19 -13.75 -4.21
CA GLU A 299 14.72 -12.86 -5.24
C GLU A 299 16.26 -12.93 -5.31
N ALA A 300 16.93 -12.93 -4.16
CA ALA A 300 18.38 -13.03 -4.10
C ALA A 300 18.90 -14.34 -4.73
N TYR A 301 18.27 -15.49 -4.43
CA TYR A 301 18.64 -16.76 -5.06
C TYR A 301 18.30 -16.82 -6.55
N ALA A 302 17.16 -16.22 -6.98
CA ALA A 302 16.78 -16.15 -8.39
C ALA A 302 17.79 -15.31 -9.20
N MET A 303 18.22 -14.16 -8.68
CA MET A 303 19.26 -13.35 -9.31
C MET A 303 20.58 -14.09 -9.42
N GLN A 304 21.02 -14.79 -8.35
CA GLN A 304 22.26 -15.57 -8.37
C GLN A 304 22.22 -16.69 -9.41
N LEU A 305 21.10 -17.39 -9.56
CA LEU A 305 20.92 -18.41 -10.59
C LEU A 305 20.89 -17.83 -12.00
N GLY A 306 20.20 -16.71 -12.22
CA GLY A 306 20.15 -16.01 -13.49
C GLY A 306 21.52 -15.55 -13.96
N VAL A 307 22.33 -14.98 -13.08
CA VAL A 307 23.72 -14.59 -13.38
C VAL A 307 24.60 -15.81 -13.70
N SER A 308 24.43 -16.92 -12.99
CA SER A 308 25.19 -18.15 -13.27
C SER A 308 24.83 -18.79 -14.61
N ALA A 309 23.55 -18.76 -15.01
CA ALA A 309 23.10 -19.24 -16.30
C ALA A 309 23.64 -18.39 -17.47
N MET A 310 23.55 -17.05 -17.35
CA MET A 310 24.08 -16.12 -18.36
C MET A 310 25.60 -16.25 -18.54
N SER A 311 26.36 -16.53 -17.47
CA SER A 311 27.80 -16.75 -17.57
C SER A 311 28.14 -18.09 -18.25
N ALA A 312 27.32 -19.12 -18.08
CA ALA A 312 27.48 -20.42 -18.74
C ALA A 312 27.24 -20.32 -20.25
N ASP A 313 26.19 -19.60 -20.67
CA ASP A 313 25.90 -19.34 -22.09
C ASP A 313 26.99 -18.48 -22.75
N ALA A 314 27.50 -17.46 -22.04
CA ALA A 314 28.60 -16.64 -22.57
C ALA A 314 29.90 -17.46 -22.76
N VAL A 315 30.21 -18.41 -21.89
CA VAL A 315 31.37 -19.32 -22.03
C VAL A 315 31.14 -20.30 -23.18
N SER A 316 29.93 -20.84 -23.34
CA SER A 316 29.56 -21.69 -24.46
C SER A 316 29.70 -20.97 -25.81
N TYR A 317 29.29 -19.71 -25.88
CA TYR A 317 29.40 -18.87 -27.10
C TYR A 317 30.86 -18.55 -27.46
N THR A 318 31.72 -18.30 -26.47
CA THR A 318 33.14 -18.06 -26.70
C THR A 318 33.86 -19.33 -27.16
N HIS A 319 33.50 -20.50 -26.64
CA HIS A 319 34.03 -21.80 -27.11
C HIS A 319 33.62 -22.16 -28.54
N LEU A 320 32.35 -21.92 -28.90
CA LEU A 320 31.84 -22.10 -30.26
C LEU A 320 32.54 -21.18 -31.26
N ARG A 321 32.76 -19.91 -30.93
CA ARG A 321 33.46 -18.97 -31.77
C ARG A 321 34.97 -19.26 -31.92
N ALA A 322 35.60 -19.81 -30.91
CA ALA A 322 37.01 -20.26 -30.97
C ALA A 322 37.17 -21.52 -31.86
N HIS A 323 36.17 -22.40 -31.90
CA HIS A 323 36.15 -23.55 -32.79
C HIS A 323 35.92 -23.18 -34.27
N GLU A 324 35.07 -22.18 -34.55
CA GLU A 324 34.85 -21.69 -35.90
C GLU A 324 36.07 -20.97 -36.51
N THR A 325 36.83 -20.23 -35.68
CA THR A 325 38.07 -19.56 -36.10
C THR A 325 39.23 -20.53 -36.38
N THR A 326 39.25 -21.71 -35.77
CA THR A 326 40.27 -22.75 -36.03
C THR A 326 39.96 -23.64 -37.23
N LEU A 327 38.74 -23.57 -37.82
CA LEU A 327 38.33 -24.29 -39.04
C LEU A 327 38.57 -23.48 -40.29
N HIS A 328 38.98 -22.20 -40.19
CA HIS A 328 39.23 -21.31 -41.34
C HIS A 328 40.73 -20.91 -41.46
N LEU A 329 41.64 -21.64 -40.83
CA LEU A 329 43.10 -21.61 -41.05
C LEU A 329 43.57 -22.97 -41.54
#